data_149685f1ed008092813087c1c8252a66
#
_entry.id   149685f1ed008092813087c1c8252a66
#
_cell.length_a   1.000
_cell.length_b   1.000
_cell.length_c   1.000
_cell.angle_alpha   90.00
_cell.angle_beta   90.00
_cell.angle_gamma   90.00
#
_symmetry.space_group_name_H-M   'P 1'
#
loop_
_entity.id
_entity.type
_entity.pdbx_description
1 polymer ?
#
loop_
_entity_poly.entity_id
_entity_poly.type
_entity_poly.pdbx_seq_one_letter_code
_entity_poly.pdbx_strand_id
1 'polypeptide(L)'
;MKKKMLIVFIVSLFLITSFQKIIVSAAKPTQDSEELRLQDMLMLMLTPYIEKDLTNYYYPKIFKDVSPHVTPWKIELIETKRNHYRGFDLQITFEIEPTDGGHNISLGKDRMTYEISAGSEVKLINHTHLETYKYPPE
;
A
#
# COMPACT_ATOMS: atom_id res chain seq x y z
N MET A 1 25.99 -47.65 -4.53
CA MET A 1 25.83 -46.53 -3.64
C MET A 1 25.96 -45.16 -4.34
N LYS A 2 26.92 -44.92 -5.23
CA LYS A 2 27.13 -43.64 -5.94
C LYS A 2 25.93 -43.14 -6.76
N LYS A 3 25.20 -44.03 -7.48
CA LYS A 3 24.03 -43.65 -8.29
C LYS A 3 22.83 -43.17 -7.45
N LYS A 4 22.58 -43.78 -6.27
CA LYS A 4 21.47 -43.36 -5.38
C LYS A 4 21.75 -42.01 -4.72
N MET A 5 23.02 -41.72 -4.39
CA MET A 5 23.44 -40.46 -3.83
C MET A 5 23.33 -39.31 -4.85
N LEU A 6 23.61 -39.56 -6.13
CA LEU A 6 23.48 -38.57 -7.19
C LEU A 6 22.00 -38.19 -7.44
N ILE A 7 21.08 -39.14 -7.39
CA ILE A 7 19.64 -38.90 -7.57
C ILE A 7 19.08 -38.04 -6.42
N VAL A 8 19.49 -38.32 -5.17
CA VAL A 8 19.07 -37.52 -4.01
C VAL A 8 19.60 -36.10 -4.13
N PHE A 9 20.81 -35.90 -4.63
CA PHE A 9 21.38 -34.56 -4.83
C PHE A 9 20.66 -33.77 -5.91
N ILE A 10 20.28 -34.41 -7.02
CA ILE A 10 19.51 -33.77 -8.12
C ILE A 10 18.11 -33.42 -7.66
N VAL A 11 17.42 -34.28 -6.91
CA VAL A 11 16.08 -33.99 -6.36
C VAL A 11 16.11 -32.85 -5.33
N SER A 12 17.15 -32.79 -4.48
CA SER A 12 17.30 -31.69 -3.52
C SER A 12 17.61 -30.35 -4.22
N LEU A 13 18.38 -30.36 -5.30
CA LEU A 13 18.65 -29.16 -6.11
C LEU A 13 17.40 -28.63 -6.82
N PHE A 14 16.53 -29.51 -7.28
CA PHE A 14 15.24 -29.14 -7.90
C PHE A 14 14.24 -28.57 -6.88
N LEU A 15 14.26 -29.03 -5.63
CA LEU A 15 13.40 -28.51 -4.56
C LEU A 15 13.82 -27.10 -4.10
N ILE A 16 15.10 -26.76 -4.18
CA ILE A 16 15.61 -25.43 -3.80
C ILE A 16 15.23 -24.36 -4.84
N THR A 17 15.09 -24.70 -6.11
CA THR A 17 14.74 -23.76 -7.17
C THR A 17 13.25 -23.42 -7.22
N SER A 18 12.38 -24.17 -6.54
CA SER A 18 10.93 -23.99 -6.57
C SER A 18 10.40 -22.90 -5.61
N PHE A 19 11.23 -22.29 -4.79
CA PHE A 19 10.85 -21.26 -3.83
C PHE A 19 11.33 -19.83 -4.19
N GLN A 20 11.51 -19.55 -5.46
CA GLN A 20 11.60 -18.15 -5.84
C GLN A 20 10.19 -17.55 -5.73
N LYS A 21 9.92 -16.90 -4.59
CA LYS A 21 8.85 -15.91 -4.53
C LYS A 21 9.11 -14.91 -5.64
N ILE A 22 8.30 -14.96 -6.68
CA ILE A 22 8.24 -13.88 -7.67
C ILE A 22 7.71 -12.67 -6.87
N ILE A 23 8.62 -11.87 -6.32
CA ILE A 23 8.30 -10.52 -5.91
C ILE A 23 8.10 -9.78 -7.24
N VAL A 24 6.87 -9.75 -7.69
CA VAL A 24 6.47 -8.81 -8.73
C VAL A 24 6.52 -7.44 -8.05
N SER A 25 7.68 -6.82 -8.09
CA SER A 25 7.78 -5.39 -7.85
C SER A 25 6.87 -4.75 -8.88
N ALA A 26 5.81 -4.07 -8.41
CA ALA A 26 4.93 -3.34 -9.31
C ALA A 26 5.81 -2.37 -10.11
N ALA A 27 5.99 -2.65 -11.39
CA ALA A 27 6.69 -1.73 -12.28
C ALA A 27 5.92 -0.40 -12.21
N LYS A 28 6.64 0.70 -11.95
CA LYS A 28 6.00 2.03 -11.89
C LYS A 28 5.23 2.24 -13.19
N PRO A 29 3.92 2.51 -13.14
CA PRO A 29 3.11 2.62 -14.34
C PRO A 29 3.68 3.65 -15.30
N THR A 30 3.63 3.37 -16.59
CA THR A 30 4.00 4.36 -17.61
C THR A 30 3.00 5.51 -17.60
N GLN A 31 3.46 6.70 -17.99
CA GLN A 31 2.62 7.90 -18.02
C GLN A 31 1.31 7.63 -18.77
N ASP A 32 0.18 7.90 -18.09
CA ASP A 32 -1.20 7.71 -18.60
C ASP A 32 -1.53 6.30 -19.12
N SER A 33 -0.95 5.26 -18.53
CA SER A 33 -1.33 3.88 -18.83
C SER A 33 -2.71 3.53 -18.26
N GLU A 34 -3.31 2.44 -18.76
CA GLU A 34 -4.60 1.95 -18.24
C GLU A 34 -4.45 1.57 -16.76
N GLU A 35 -3.35 0.95 -16.39
CA GLU A 35 -3.05 0.56 -15.01
C GLU A 35 -2.97 1.79 -14.10
N LEU A 36 -2.35 2.87 -14.55
CA LEU A 36 -2.27 4.12 -13.79
C LEU A 36 -3.67 4.73 -13.60
N ARG A 37 -4.49 4.78 -14.66
CA ARG A 37 -5.86 5.30 -14.55
C ARG A 37 -6.72 4.46 -13.60
N LEU A 38 -6.59 3.12 -13.62
CA LEU A 38 -7.29 2.24 -12.70
C LEU A 38 -6.82 2.46 -11.24
N GLN A 39 -5.51 2.64 -11.04
CA GLN A 39 -4.95 2.99 -9.74
C GLN A 39 -5.51 4.32 -9.24
N ASP A 40 -5.50 5.35 -10.06
CA ASP A 40 -6.02 6.67 -9.69
C ASP A 40 -7.51 6.63 -9.34
N MET A 41 -8.32 5.91 -10.14
CA MET A 41 -9.73 5.71 -9.82
C MET A 41 -9.94 5.02 -8.49
N LEU A 42 -9.15 3.98 -8.19
CA LEU A 42 -9.20 3.27 -6.91
C LEU A 42 -8.81 4.20 -5.75
N MET A 43 -7.75 5.01 -5.90
CA MET A 43 -7.32 5.96 -4.88
C MET A 43 -8.39 7.04 -4.63
N LEU A 44 -9.02 7.55 -5.68
CA LEU A 44 -10.14 8.49 -5.54
C LEU A 44 -11.32 7.87 -4.77
N MET A 45 -11.64 6.60 -5.01
CA MET A 45 -12.70 5.90 -4.30
C MET A 45 -12.33 5.62 -2.82
N LEU A 46 -11.06 5.40 -2.53
CA LEU A 46 -10.57 5.16 -1.15
C LEU A 46 -10.36 6.48 -0.37
N THR A 47 -10.26 7.61 -1.03
CA THR A 47 -9.99 8.92 -0.40
C THR A 47 -10.83 9.19 0.85
N PRO A 48 -12.18 9.00 0.87
CA PRO A 48 -12.97 9.31 2.06
C PRO A 48 -12.60 8.45 3.28
N TYR A 49 -12.22 7.19 3.06
CA TYR A 49 -11.80 6.28 4.12
C TYR A 49 -10.43 6.67 4.65
N ILE A 50 -9.49 6.96 3.74
CA ILE A 50 -8.13 7.37 4.08
C ILE A 50 -8.14 8.68 4.87
N GLU A 51 -8.87 9.70 4.42
CA GLU A 51 -8.99 10.99 5.12
C GLU A 51 -9.57 10.83 6.51
N LYS A 52 -10.60 10.02 6.65
CA LYS A 52 -11.21 9.73 7.96
C LYS A 52 -10.19 9.11 8.92
N ASP A 53 -9.45 8.11 8.47
CA ASP A 53 -8.51 7.38 9.33
C ASP A 53 -7.28 8.23 9.65
N LEU A 54 -6.76 9.00 8.69
CA LEU A 54 -5.70 9.97 8.92
C LEU A 54 -6.14 11.09 9.87
N THR A 55 -7.36 11.62 9.70
CA THR A 55 -7.91 12.63 10.62
C THR A 55 -7.98 12.11 12.04
N ASN A 56 -8.46 10.89 12.24
CA ASN A 56 -8.52 10.26 13.57
C ASN A 56 -7.13 10.06 14.20
N TYR A 57 -6.10 9.89 13.39
CA TYR A 57 -4.73 9.71 13.86
C TYR A 57 -4.04 11.06 14.14
N TYR A 58 -4.12 12.00 13.21
CA TYR A 58 -3.40 13.27 13.28
C TYR A 58 -4.06 14.30 14.17
N TYR A 59 -5.38 14.43 14.10
CA TYR A 59 -6.12 15.46 14.81
C TYR A 59 -6.82 14.90 16.06
N PRO A 60 -6.76 15.59 17.21
CA PRO A 60 -5.89 16.72 17.54
C PRO A 60 -4.53 16.29 18.14
N LYS A 61 -4.13 15.03 17.95
CA LYS A 61 -2.98 14.43 18.67
C LYS A 61 -1.64 15.00 18.21
N ILE A 62 -1.46 15.12 16.88
CA ILE A 62 -0.21 15.62 16.28
C ILE A 62 -0.38 17.09 15.92
N PHE A 63 -1.47 17.43 15.23
CA PHE A 63 -1.81 18.81 14.85
C PHE A 63 -3.16 19.20 15.45
N LYS A 64 -3.24 20.42 16.03
CA LYS A 64 -4.45 20.91 16.69
C LYS A 64 -5.38 21.67 15.75
N ASP A 65 -4.80 22.32 14.74
CA ASP A 65 -5.51 23.28 13.88
C ASP A 65 -5.53 22.84 12.40
N VAL A 66 -5.00 21.65 12.10
CA VAL A 66 -4.90 21.13 10.74
C VAL A 66 -5.47 19.73 10.66
N SER A 67 -6.40 19.53 9.75
CA SER A 67 -6.90 18.21 9.37
C SER A 67 -6.16 17.73 8.12
N PRO A 68 -5.68 16.49 8.10
CA PRO A 68 -4.98 15.95 6.93
C PRO A 68 -5.94 15.75 5.76
N HIS A 69 -5.46 16.08 4.56
CA HIS A 69 -6.14 15.82 3.30
C HIS A 69 -5.35 14.85 2.44
N VAL A 70 -6.08 14.04 1.68
CA VAL A 70 -5.50 13.12 0.70
C VAL A 70 -5.26 13.84 -0.61
N THR A 71 -4.01 13.73 -1.06
CA THR A 71 -3.58 14.24 -2.35
C THR A 71 -3.19 13.02 -3.21
N PRO A 72 -4.00 12.60 -4.21
CA PRO A 72 -3.82 11.32 -4.91
C PRO A 72 -2.41 11.11 -5.50
N TRP A 73 -1.77 12.15 -6.03
CA TRP A 73 -0.42 12.05 -6.58
C TRP A 73 0.70 11.95 -5.51
N LYS A 74 0.35 12.06 -4.23
CA LYS A 74 1.24 11.80 -3.08
C LYS A 74 1.03 10.42 -2.46
N ILE A 75 0.34 9.54 -3.18
CA ILE A 75 0.16 8.13 -2.82
C ILE A 75 1.07 7.28 -3.70
N GLU A 76 1.88 6.44 -3.06
CA GLU A 76 2.72 5.45 -3.71
C GLU A 76 2.21 4.05 -3.40
N LEU A 77 1.72 3.34 -4.41
CA LEU A 77 1.28 1.96 -4.26
C LEU A 77 2.48 1.04 -4.01
N ILE A 78 2.44 0.32 -2.89
CA ILE A 78 3.49 -0.62 -2.49
C ILE A 78 3.13 -2.05 -2.91
N GLU A 79 1.91 -2.49 -2.60
CA GLU A 79 1.49 -3.88 -2.83
C GLU A 79 -0.03 -3.98 -2.98
N THR A 80 -0.45 -4.90 -3.86
CA THR A 80 -1.82 -5.42 -3.83
C THR A 80 -1.79 -6.92 -3.62
N LYS A 81 -2.71 -7.43 -2.82
CA LYS A 81 -2.78 -8.84 -2.46
C LYS A 81 -4.21 -9.35 -2.54
N ARG A 82 -4.36 -10.57 -2.98
CA ARG A 82 -5.62 -11.30 -2.96
C ARG A 82 -5.50 -12.44 -1.94
N ASN A 83 -6.43 -12.51 -1.00
CA ASN A 83 -6.35 -13.50 0.07
C ASN A 83 -6.61 -14.94 -0.42
N HIS A 84 -7.52 -15.10 -1.40
CA HIS A 84 -7.86 -16.40 -1.97
C HIS A 84 -7.97 -16.32 -3.49
N TYR A 85 -7.54 -17.37 -4.20
CA TYR A 85 -7.67 -17.44 -5.65
C TYR A 85 -9.10 -17.15 -6.10
N ARG A 86 -9.27 -16.14 -6.97
CA ARG A 86 -10.56 -15.60 -7.44
C ARG A 86 -11.52 -15.13 -6.34
N GLY A 87 -11.08 -15.04 -5.08
CA GLY A 87 -11.84 -14.38 -4.02
C GLY A 87 -11.94 -12.87 -4.22
N PHE A 88 -12.92 -12.25 -3.63
CA PHE A 88 -13.15 -10.79 -3.68
C PHE A 88 -12.75 -10.09 -2.38
N ASP A 89 -11.80 -10.69 -1.67
CA ASP A 89 -11.14 -10.08 -0.51
C ASP A 89 -9.73 -9.67 -0.95
N LEU A 90 -9.57 -8.40 -1.21
CA LEU A 90 -8.36 -7.78 -1.75
C LEU A 90 -7.75 -6.88 -0.70
N GLN A 91 -6.44 -6.85 -0.62
CA GLN A 91 -5.71 -5.90 0.22
C GLN A 91 -4.87 -4.99 -0.65
N ILE A 92 -4.80 -3.73 -0.27
CA ILE A 92 -3.96 -2.72 -0.88
C ILE A 92 -3.12 -2.03 0.18
N THR A 93 -1.82 -1.99 -0.04
CA THR A 93 -0.85 -1.29 0.81
C THR A 93 -0.22 -0.17 0.02
N PHE A 94 -0.18 1.02 0.59
CA PHE A 94 0.44 2.20 -0.01
C PHE A 94 1.12 3.07 1.04
N GLU A 95 2.05 3.91 0.60
CA GLU A 95 2.56 5.04 1.36
C GLU A 95 1.87 6.32 0.89
N ILE A 96 1.62 7.22 1.82
CA ILE A 96 0.95 8.50 1.57
C ILE A 96 1.64 9.61 2.34
N GLU A 97 1.73 10.77 1.73
CA GLU A 97 2.07 12.03 2.38
C GLU A 97 0.80 12.89 2.47
N PRO A 98 0.05 12.84 3.60
CA PRO A 98 -1.10 13.70 3.79
C PRO A 98 -0.68 15.17 3.82
N THR A 99 -1.56 16.05 3.35
CA THR A 99 -1.29 17.48 3.24
C THR A 99 -2.25 18.29 4.10
N ASP A 100 -1.95 19.59 4.27
CA ASP A 100 -2.82 20.57 4.93
C ASP A 100 -4.05 20.97 4.09
N GLY A 101 -4.18 20.44 2.88
CA GLY A 101 -5.28 20.71 1.96
C GLY A 101 -5.22 22.09 1.28
N GLY A 102 -4.81 23.13 2.00
CA GLY A 102 -4.83 24.50 1.48
C GLY A 102 -3.61 24.83 0.61
N HIS A 103 -2.44 24.44 1.07
CA HIS A 103 -1.16 24.78 0.43
C HIS A 103 -0.39 23.56 -0.09
N ASN A 104 -0.99 22.37 0.00
CA ASN A 104 -0.34 21.10 -0.35
C ASN A 104 0.97 20.81 0.44
N ILE A 105 1.08 21.37 1.63
CA ILE A 105 2.22 21.14 2.52
C ILE A 105 2.05 19.77 3.17
N SER A 106 3.03 18.87 2.98
CA SER A 106 3.00 17.56 3.59
C SER A 106 3.13 17.66 5.11
N LEU A 107 2.27 16.92 5.83
CA LEU A 107 2.22 16.87 7.29
C LEU A 107 3.06 15.75 7.87
N GLY A 108 3.30 14.70 7.08
CA GLY A 108 4.05 13.53 7.49
C GLY A 108 4.04 12.48 6.40
N LYS A 109 4.45 11.26 6.77
CA LYS A 109 4.43 10.08 5.90
C LYS A 109 3.86 8.90 6.64
N ASP A 110 2.92 8.20 6.02
CA ASP A 110 2.23 7.05 6.58
C ASP A 110 2.20 5.88 5.62
N ARG A 111 2.20 4.66 6.17
CA ARG A 111 1.93 3.44 5.42
C ARG A 111 0.61 2.86 5.91
N MET A 112 -0.32 2.64 4.98
CA MET A 112 -1.65 2.15 5.28
C MET A 112 -1.97 0.91 4.45
N THR A 113 -2.69 -0.03 5.07
CA THR A 113 -3.19 -1.24 4.40
C THR A 113 -4.69 -1.31 4.60
N TYR A 114 -5.43 -1.34 3.51
CA TYR A 114 -6.88 -1.54 3.49
C TYR A 114 -7.22 -2.91 2.94
N GLU A 115 -8.28 -3.49 3.49
CA GLU A 115 -8.98 -4.64 2.92
C GLU A 115 -10.27 -4.14 2.27
N ILE A 116 -10.51 -4.61 1.05
CA ILE A 116 -11.70 -4.31 0.26
C ILE A 116 -12.38 -5.65 -0.01
N SER A 117 -13.59 -5.84 0.55
CA SER A 117 -14.35 -7.07 0.45
C SER A 117 -15.56 -6.95 -0.46
N ALA A 118 -16.12 -8.08 -0.85
CA ALA A 118 -17.40 -8.14 -1.53
C ALA A 118 -18.48 -7.40 -0.72
N GLY A 119 -19.33 -6.61 -1.40
CA GLY A 119 -20.31 -5.75 -0.73
C GLY A 119 -19.81 -4.33 -0.47
N SER A 120 -18.66 -3.96 -1.03
CA SER A 120 -18.04 -2.61 -0.92
C SER A 120 -17.63 -2.25 0.51
N GLU A 121 -17.34 -3.24 1.35
CA GLU A 121 -16.77 -3.00 2.66
C GLU A 121 -15.28 -2.63 2.51
N VAL A 122 -14.89 -1.48 3.07
CA VAL A 122 -13.51 -1.00 3.11
C VAL A 122 -13.09 -0.90 4.56
N LYS A 123 -12.04 -1.62 4.94
CA LYS A 123 -11.56 -1.71 6.31
C LYS A 123 -10.07 -1.43 6.40
N LEU A 124 -9.68 -0.51 7.28
CA LEU A 124 -8.28 -0.32 7.63
C LEU A 124 -7.78 -1.54 8.41
N ILE A 125 -6.76 -2.22 7.86
CA ILE A 125 -6.13 -3.40 8.47
C ILE A 125 -4.88 -2.99 9.24
N ASN A 126 -4.09 -2.09 8.69
CA ASN A 126 -2.87 -1.60 9.35
C ASN A 126 -2.61 -0.14 9.01
N HIS A 127 -2.12 0.60 10.00
CA HIS A 127 -1.62 1.96 9.85
C HIS A 127 -0.30 2.08 10.60
N THR A 128 0.75 2.45 9.89
CA THR A 128 2.07 2.71 10.45
C THR A 128 2.46 4.15 10.11
N HIS A 129 2.55 4.99 11.13
CA HIS A 129 3.10 6.32 10.97
C HIS A 129 4.62 6.22 10.83
N LEU A 130 5.16 6.75 9.74
CA LEU A 130 6.58 6.65 9.40
C LEU A 130 7.35 7.91 9.83
N GLU A 131 6.75 9.08 9.62
CA GLU A 131 7.41 10.36 9.89
C GLU A 131 6.40 11.49 10.10
N THR A 132 6.71 12.41 11.01
CA THR A 132 5.99 13.68 11.17
C THR A 132 6.87 14.81 10.62
N TYR A 133 6.33 15.62 9.71
CA TYR A 133 7.04 16.76 9.17
C TYR A 133 6.79 18.01 10.01
N LYS A 134 7.76 18.93 9.97
CA LYS A 134 7.61 20.23 10.65
C LYS A 134 6.50 21.05 9.97
N TYR A 135 5.52 21.47 10.75
CA TYR A 135 4.43 22.29 10.26
C TYR A 135 4.15 23.46 11.24
N PRO A 136 3.98 24.70 10.76
CA PRO A 136 4.24 25.14 9.38
C PRO A 136 5.74 25.00 9.01
N PRO A 137 6.06 24.88 7.71
CA PRO A 137 7.46 24.89 7.28
C PRO A 137 8.11 26.23 7.58
N GLU A 138 9.43 26.23 7.83
CA GLU A 138 10.22 27.44 8.01
C GLU A 138 10.32 28.26 6.74
#